data_a8f678f92aaa929aac5bc1ec67e7d26b
#
_entry.id   a8f678f92aaa929aac5bc1ec67e7d26b
#
_cell.length_a   1.000
_cell.length_b   1.000
_cell.length_c   1.000
_cell.angle_alpha   90.00
_cell.angle_beta   90.00
_cell.angle_gamma   90.00
#
_symmetry.space_group_name_H-M   'P 1'
#
loop_
_entity.id
_entity.type
_entity.pdbx_description
1 polymer ?
#
loop_
_entity_poly.entity_id
_entity_poly.type
_entity_poly.pdbx_seq_one_letter_code
_entity_poly.pdbx_strand_id
1 'polypeptide(L)'
;MLSYTNPVPRMASAVTRFSSIKMVGLCPGIYIVEHQIAHALNRSANQIAIVGAGLNHFGWVLDIRDTTTGDDLYPVFRSAAGRADATWSPLSRALLEHTGYFPYPSDDHVAE
;
A
#
# COMPACT_ATOMS: atom_id res chain seq x y z
N MET A 1 19.07 10.08 -10.33
CA MET A 1 19.46 9.36 -9.11
C MET A 1 18.24 8.65 -8.53
N LEU A 2 18.37 7.41 -8.14
CA LEU A 2 17.34 6.64 -7.41
C LEU A 2 17.74 6.59 -5.94
N SER A 3 16.77 6.75 -5.03
CA SER A 3 17.03 6.72 -3.59
C SER A 3 15.93 5.98 -2.82
N TYR A 4 16.34 5.16 -1.85
CA TYR A 4 15.49 4.53 -0.83
C TYR A 4 15.68 5.17 0.56
N THR A 5 16.41 6.27 0.66
CA THR A 5 16.74 6.90 1.95
C THR A 5 15.53 7.61 2.53
N ASN A 6 15.16 7.28 3.77
CA ASN A 6 14.12 7.99 4.51
C ASN A 6 14.68 9.24 5.21
N PRO A 7 13.87 10.29 5.31
CA PRO A 7 12.54 10.48 4.72
C PRO A 7 12.60 10.85 3.23
N VAL A 8 12.09 9.96 2.38
CA VAL A 8 12.16 10.06 0.90
C VAL A 8 11.68 11.42 0.37
N PRO A 9 10.54 11.99 0.77
CA PRO A 9 10.05 13.26 0.21
C PRO A 9 10.97 14.43 0.53
N ARG A 10 11.53 14.47 1.74
CA ARG A 10 12.46 15.53 2.16
C ARG A 10 13.77 15.47 1.39
N MET A 11 14.30 14.27 1.22
CA MET A 11 15.53 14.05 0.44
C MET A 11 15.33 14.41 -1.03
N ALA A 12 14.25 13.96 -1.65
CA ALA A 12 13.93 14.30 -3.04
C ALA A 12 13.73 15.80 -3.21
N SER A 13 13.02 16.46 -2.31
CA SER A 13 12.81 17.90 -2.34
C SER A 13 14.13 18.69 -2.19
N ALA A 14 15.00 18.28 -1.26
CA ALA A 14 16.28 18.93 -1.06
C ALA A 14 17.17 18.82 -2.31
N VAL A 15 17.32 17.62 -2.87
CA VAL A 15 18.15 17.41 -4.06
C VAL A 15 17.62 18.19 -5.25
N THR A 16 16.31 18.18 -5.52
CA THR A 16 15.71 18.87 -6.66
C THR A 16 15.70 20.39 -6.52
N ARG A 17 15.69 20.92 -5.29
CA ARG A 17 15.75 22.38 -5.04
C ARG A 17 17.15 22.95 -5.07
N PHE A 18 18.14 22.20 -4.62
CA PHE A 18 19.50 22.70 -4.40
C PHE A 18 20.52 22.12 -5.37
N SER A 19 20.10 21.34 -6.36
CA SER A 19 20.99 20.83 -7.41
C SER A 19 20.26 20.63 -8.74
N SER A 20 21.02 20.43 -9.81
CA SER A 20 20.50 20.05 -11.13
C SER A 20 20.23 18.55 -11.28
N ILE A 21 20.42 17.76 -10.23
CA ILE A 21 20.27 16.31 -10.25
C ILE A 21 18.80 15.96 -10.29
N LYS A 22 18.38 15.18 -11.27
CA LYS A 22 17.06 14.57 -11.30
C LYS A 22 17.02 13.39 -10.35
N MET A 23 16.14 13.45 -9.35
CA MET A 23 16.01 12.42 -8.31
C MET A 23 14.62 11.80 -8.33
N VAL A 24 14.58 10.48 -8.16
CA VAL A 24 13.35 9.71 -7.89
C VAL A 24 13.54 8.97 -6.57
N GLY A 25 12.62 9.18 -5.66
CA GLY A 25 12.53 8.44 -4.40
C GLY A 25 11.65 7.21 -4.58
N LEU A 26 12.07 6.09 -4.00
CA LEU A 26 11.36 4.82 -4.05
C LEU A 26 10.98 4.40 -2.63
N CYS A 27 9.75 3.90 -2.47
CA CYS A 27 9.27 3.35 -1.22
C CYS A 27 8.72 1.93 -1.47
N PRO A 28 9.12 0.92 -0.68
CA PRO A 28 8.64 -0.45 -0.84
C PRO A 28 7.26 -0.69 -0.23
N GLY A 29 6.61 0.32 0.34
CA GLY A 29 5.34 0.17 1.08
C GLY A 29 4.24 -0.54 0.29
N ILE A 30 4.14 -0.27 -1.02
CA ILE A 30 3.15 -0.93 -1.88
C ILE A 30 3.39 -2.45 -1.99
N TYR A 31 4.63 -2.90 -2.07
CA TYR A 31 4.96 -4.33 -2.12
C TYR A 31 4.69 -5.03 -0.80
N ILE A 32 4.90 -4.34 0.32
CA ILE A 32 4.60 -4.89 1.65
C ILE A 32 3.09 -5.16 1.76
N VAL A 33 2.26 -4.21 1.38
CA VAL A 33 0.81 -4.38 1.42
C VAL A 33 0.31 -5.39 0.41
N GLU A 34 0.92 -5.51 -0.75
CA GLU A 34 0.62 -6.57 -1.72
C GLU A 34 0.79 -7.96 -1.10
N HIS A 35 1.92 -8.21 -0.45
CA HIS A 35 2.15 -9.47 0.27
C HIS A 35 1.15 -9.71 1.40
N GLN A 36 0.79 -8.68 2.15
CA GLN A 36 -0.20 -8.78 3.21
C GLN A 36 -1.59 -9.13 2.65
N ILE A 37 -2.01 -8.48 1.58
CA ILE A 37 -3.29 -8.77 0.91
C ILE A 37 -3.30 -10.19 0.33
N ALA A 38 -2.22 -10.60 -0.33
CA ALA A 38 -2.08 -11.94 -0.87
C ALA A 38 -2.22 -13.00 0.23
N HIS A 39 -1.54 -12.79 1.36
CA HIS A 39 -1.64 -13.67 2.53
C HIS A 39 -3.08 -13.74 3.06
N ALA A 40 -3.76 -12.61 3.19
CA ALA A 40 -5.16 -12.56 3.65
C ALA A 40 -6.14 -13.29 2.71
N LEU A 41 -5.84 -13.29 1.41
CA LEU A 41 -6.60 -14.01 0.39
C LEU A 41 -6.16 -15.49 0.24
N ASN A 42 -5.19 -15.93 1.04
CA ASN A 42 -4.56 -17.25 0.93
C ASN A 42 -4.00 -17.52 -0.48
N ARG A 43 -3.32 -16.52 -1.04
CA ARG A 43 -2.70 -16.53 -2.36
C ARG A 43 -1.22 -16.16 -2.29
N SER A 44 -0.49 -16.42 -3.36
CA SER A 44 0.86 -15.88 -3.54
C SER A 44 0.79 -14.47 -4.13
N ALA A 45 1.78 -13.63 -3.84
CA ALA A 45 1.80 -12.24 -4.33
C ALA A 45 1.77 -12.15 -5.88
N ASN A 46 2.38 -13.09 -6.58
CA ASN A 46 2.34 -13.14 -8.05
C ASN A 46 0.98 -13.51 -8.65
N GLN A 47 0.01 -13.93 -7.83
CA GLN A 47 -1.36 -14.23 -8.25
C GLN A 47 -2.30 -13.03 -8.12
N ILE A 48 -1.83 -11.94 -7.55
CA ILE A 48 -2.61 -10.71 -7.42
C ILE A 48 -1.88 -9.54 -8.07
N ALA A 49 -2.64 -8.57 -8.53
CA ALA A 49 -2.13 -7.28 -8.95
C ALA A 49 -2.90 -6.20 -8.19
N ILE A 50 -2.20 -5.22 -7.64
CA ILE A 50 -2.81 -4.13 -6.91
C ILE A 50 -2.50 -2.79 -7.57
N VAL A 51 -3.45 -1.86 -7.47
CA VAL A 51 -3.26 -0.46 -7.83
C VAL A 51 -3.35 0.38 -6.56
N GLY A 52 -2.29 1.12 -6.27
CA GLY A 52 -2.25 2.03 -5.15
C GLY A 52 -2.05 3.47 -5.60
N ALA A 53 -2.64 4.41 -4.87
CA ALA A 53 -2.44 5.83 -5.08
C ALA A 53 -2.49 6.59 -3.75
N GLY A 54 -1.86 7.76 -3.73
CA GLY A 54 -1.83 8.64 -2.56
C GLY A 54 -0.49 9.34 -2.40
N LEU A 55 -0.30 9.89 -1.23
CA LEU A 55 0.97 10.49 -0.83
C LEU A 55 1.93 9.43 -0.30
N ASN A 56 3.23 9.77 -0.25
CA ASN A 56 4.21 8.87 0.37
C ASN A 56 3.88 8.65 1.85
N HIS A 57 3.82 7.40 2.26
CA HIS A 57 3.39 6.93 3.59
C HIS A 57 1.92 7.24 3.94
N PHE A 58 1.13 7.67 2.99
CA PHE A 58 -0.31 7.84 3.14
C PHE A 58 -1.01 7.58 1.81
N GLY A 59 -1.21 6.32 1.51
CA GLY A 59 -1.81 5.86 0.27
C GLY A 59 -2.98 4.90 0.49
N TRP A 60 -3.64 4.57 -0.60
CA TRP A 60 -4.81 3.71 -0.64
C TRP A 60 -4.64 2.65 -1.71
N VAL A 61 -5.05 1.44 -1.40
CA VAL A 61 -5.20 0.39 -2.40
C VAL A 61 -6.55 0.60 -3.08
N LEU A 62 -6.52 0.90 -4.36
CA LEU A 62 -7.72 1.26 -5.13
C LEU A 62 -8.32 0.05 -5.85
N ASP A 63 -7.50 -0.91 -6.24
CA ASP A 63 -7.92 -2.09 -7.00
C ASP A 63 -7.08 -3.31 -6.60
N ILE A 64 -7.71 -4.48 -6.60
CA ILE A 64 -7.07 -5.78 -6.34
C ILE A 64 -7.61 -6.77 -7.37
N ARG A 65 -6.74 -7.28 -8.25
CA ARG A 65 -7.11 -8.18 -9.34
C ARG A 65 -6.38 -9.51 -9.28
N ASP A 66 -7.05 -10.56 -9.72
CA ASP A 66 -6.40 -11.83 -10.06
C ASP A 66 -5.56 -11.65 -11.33
N THR A 67 -4.28 -12.02 -11.28
CA THR A 67 -3.37 -11.84 -12.43
C THR A 67 -3.69 -12.78 -13.59
N THR A 68 -4.40 -13.89 -13.35
CA THR A 68 -4.72 -14.89 -14.38
C THR A 68 -6.07 -14.62 -15.01
N THR A 69 -7.10 -14.34 -14.19
CA THR A 69 -8.49 -14.19 -14.65
C THR A 69 -8.90 -12.74 -14.86
N GLY A 70 -8.22 -11.79 -14.20
CA GLY A 70 -8.61 -10.38 -14.16
C GLY A 70 -9.76 -10.06 -13.22
N ASP A 71 -10.24 -11.07 -12.46
CA ASP A 71 -11.36 -10.90 -11.54
C ASP A 71 -11.06 -9.89 -10.43
N ASP A 72 -12.08 -9.14 -10.02
CA ASP A 72 -12.02 -8.23 -8.88
C ASP A 72 -12.00 -9.02 -7.57
N LEU A 73 -10.88 -8.93 -6.86
CA LEU A 73 -10.68 -9.60 -5.58
C LEU A 73 -11.00 -8.69 -4.37
N TYR A 74 -11.32 -7.43 -4.60
CA TYR A 74 -11.58 -6.49 -3.50
C TYR A 74 -12.77 -6.90 -2.61
N PRO A 75 -13.91 -7.38 -3.14
CA PRO A 75 -15.02 -7.86 -2.31
C PRO A 75 -14.62 -9.02 -1.38
N VAL A 76 -13.83 -9.96 -1.92
CA VAL A 76 -13.32 -11.10 -1.14
C VAL A 76 -12.33 -10.63 -0.06
N PHE A 77 -11.46 -9.69 -0.40
CA PHE A 77 -10.52 -9.09 0.54
C PHE A 77 -11.24 -8.36 1.68
N ARG A 78 -12.27 -7.55 1.41
CA ARG A 78 -13.07 -6.88 2.44
C ARG A 78 -13.68 -7.89 3.41
N SER A 79 -14.22 -8.99 2.89
CA SER A 79 -14.78 -10.07 3.72
C SER A 79 -13.71 -10.76 4.57
N ALA A 80 -12.51 -10.95 4.03
CA ALA A 80 -11.38 -11.51 4.76
C ALA A 80 -10.85 -10.55 5.85
N ALA A 81 -10.73 -9.27 5.54
CA ALA A 81 -10.25 -8.24 6.46
C ALA A 81 -11.22 -7.97 7.63
N GLY A 82 -12.52 -8.20 7.42
CA GLY A 82 -13.55 -8.06 8.47
C GLY A 82 -13.61 -9.20 9.48
N ARG A 83 -12.87 -10.29 9.27
CA ARG A 83 -12.85 -11.42 10.23
C ARG A 83 -12.11 -11.04 11.50
N ALA A 84 -12.57 -11.60 12.63
CA ALA A 84 -12.01 -11.33 13.97
C ALA A 84 -10.56 -11.81 14.14
N ASP A 85 -10.14 -12.80 13.36
CA ASP A 85 -8.79 -13.37 13.33
C ASP A 85 -7.83 -12.63 12.39
N ALA A 86 -8.30 -11.63 11.66
CA ALA A 86 -7.47 -10.85 10.79
C ALA A 86 -6.44 -10.01 11.59
N THR A 87 -5.17 -10.18 11.27
CA THR A 87 -4.03 -9.53 11.94
C THR A 87 -3.83 -8.06 11.53
N TRP A 88 -4.87 -7.43 10.98
CA TRP A 88 -4.83 -6.03 10.58
C TRP A 88 -4.86 -5.11 11.78
N SER A 89 -4.09 -4.07 11.72
CA SER A 89 -4.10 -3.05 12.75
C SER A 89 -5.46 -2.32 12.81
N PRO A 90 -5.87 -1.86 14.01
CA PRO A 90 -7.22 -1.34 14.23
C PRO A 90 -7.59 -0.15 13.32
N LEU A 91 -6.63 0.76 13.07
CA LEU A 91 -6.88 1.94 12.25
C LEU A 91 -7.09 1.57 10.79
N SER A 92 -6.27 0.68 10.23
CA SER A 92 -6.43 0.20 8.86
C SER A 92 -7.76 -0.48 8.63
N ARG A 93 -8.23 -1.25 9.62
CA ARG A 93 -9.56 -1.86 9.58
C ARG A 93 -10.68 -0.82 9.60
N ALA A 94 -10.63 0.14 10.54
CA ALA A 94 -11.63 1.19 10.64
C ALA A 94 -11.70 2.04 9.35
N LEU A 95 -10.55 2.34 8.76
CA LEU A 95 -10.50 3.09 7.51
C LEU A 95 -11.07 2.28 6.34
N LEU A 96 -10.77 0.98 6.25
CA LEU A 96 -11.36 0.12 5.22
C LEU A 96 -12.89 0.05 5.36
N GLU A 97 -13.42 -0.09 6.59
CA GLU A 97 -14.86 -0.11 6.85
C GLU A 97 -15.55 1.20 6.48
N HIS A 98 -14.91 2.34 6.77
CA HIS A 98 -15.50 3.66 6.54
C HIS A 98 -15.40 4.12 5.08
N THR A 99 -14.26 3.88 4.45
CA THR A 99 -13.97 4.40 3.09
C THR A 99 -14.21 3.37 2.00
N GLY A 100 -14.21 2.07 2.35
CA GLY A 100 -14.21 0.96 1.41
C GLY A 100 -12.85 0.67 0.78
N TYR A 101 -11.81 1.45 1.10
CA TYR A 101 -10.44 1.28 0.57
C TYR A 101 -9.46 0.98 1.69
N PHE A 102 -8.48 0.12 1.38
CA PHE A 102 -7.44 -0.27 2.34
C PHE A 102 -6.28 0.72 2.31
N PRO A 103 -5.91 1.30 3.47
CA PRO A 103 -4.78 2.20 3.56
C PRO A 103 -3.45 1.44 3.57
N TYR A 104 -2.36 2.10 3.15
CA TYR A 104 -1.01 1.57 3.28
C TYR A 104 0.00 2.70 3.57
N PRO A 105 1.17 2.39 4.11
CA PRO A 105 1.72 1.05 4.35
C PRO A 105 1.28 0.38 5.66
N SER A 106 1.01 1.12 6.71
CA SER A 106 0.63 0.58 8.02
C SER A 106 0.05 1.68 8.91
N ASP A 107 -0.56 1.29 10.06
CA ASP A 107 -1.13 2.22 11.03
C ASP A 107 -0.12 3.23 11.56
N ASP A 108 1.10 2.80 11.86
CA ASP A 108 2.15 3.70 12.38
C ASP A 108 2.45 4.82 11.39
N HIS A 109 2.41 4.54 10.09
CA HIS A 109 2.63 5.55 9.05
C HIS A 109 1.38 6.38 8.74
N VAL A 110 0.19 5.82 8.93
CA VAL A 110 -1.08 6.52 8.69
C VAL A 110 -1.44 7.46 9.84
N ALA A 111 -0.95 7.15 11.05
CA ALA A 111 -1.18 7.96 12.26
C ALA A 111 -0.20 9.13 12.42
N GLU A 112 0.92 9.15 11.71
CA GLU A 112 1.92 10.23 11.70
C GLU A 112 1.48 11.42 10.81
#